data_caf9156b207aa390ad891efab2f3ca58
#
_entry.id   caf9156b207aa390ad891efab2f3ca58
#
_cell.length_a   1.000
_cell.length_b   1.000
_cell.length_c   1.000
_cell.angle_alpha   90.00
_cell.angle_beta   90.00
_cell.angle_gamma   90.00
#
_symmetry.space_group_name_H-M   'P 1'
#
loop_
_entity.id
_entity.type
_entity.pdbx_description
1 polymer ?
#
loop_
_entity_poly.entity_id
_entity_poly.type
_entity_poly.pdbx_seq_one_letter_code
_entity_poly.pdbx_strand_id
1 'polypeptide(L)'
;MSFFIFITCFAQRLYAQFNDSVHYYSKYATTGIINKTNQNRSFVLNNVFAFSVNKKEIALNSSASWMYGKQNGSLTNNDFTTGLNVDLHKNTRKLYYWGLVNLTSSYSLNIRHQFQGGGGIGYNFVNKPNIEVVVSDGLLYERSSLKIDSVTNENYQTIRNSLRLRHRWVINNIITWDGMHFWQPSLLKFDDYIIRSTSNISIRLKKWLSFTSSLTYNKVSRTNRENLLLSFGITAETYF
;
A
#
# COMPACT_ATOMS: atom_id res chain seq x y z
N MET A 1 50.59 18.45 3.52
CA MET A 1 50.20 17.28 4.32
C MET A 1 48.80 16.88 3.89
N SER A 2 48.71 15.98 2.93
CA SER A 2 47.42 15.55 2.31
C SER A 2 46.90 14.33 3.04
N PHE A 3 45.75 14.46 3.67
CA PHE A 3 45.03 13.34 4.29
C PHE A 3 44.18 12.63 3.21
N PHE A 4 44.68 11.52 2.69
CA PHE A 4 43.88 10.59 1.90
C PHE A 4 43.06 9.70 2.84
N ILE A 5 41.76 9.97 2.93
CA ILE A 5 40.82 9.07 3.60
C ILE A 5 40.47 7.94 2.60
N PHE A 6 41.04 6.77 2.85
CA PHE A 6 40.63 5.53 2.17
C PHE A 6 39.25 5.13 2.69
N ILE A 7 38.21 5.45 1.92
CA ILE A 7 36.88 4.83 2.12
C ILE A 7 36.97 3.43 1.49
N THR A 8 37.27 2.44 2.32
CA THR A 8 37.09 1.04 1.95
C THR A 8 35.58 0.77 1.86
N CYS A 9 35.09 0.77 0.64
CA CYS A 9 33.74 0.36 0.30
C CYS A 9 33.63 -1.15 0.54
N PHE A 10 33.27 -1.58 1.74
CA PHE A 10 32.82 -2.94 2.00
C PHE A 10 31.47 -3.09 1.28
N ALA A 11 31.51 -3.57 0.04
CA ALA A 11 30.35 -4.05 -0.69
C ALA A 11 29.84 -5.34 -0.04
N GLN A 12 29.24 -5.24 1.14
CA GLN A 12 28.40 -6.30 1.66
C GLN A 12 27.12 -6.30 0.84
N ARG A 13 26.94 -7.37 0.07
CA ARG A 13 25.67 -7.70 -0.62
C ARG A 13 24.59 -7.91 0.45
N LEU A 14 23.92 -6.83 0.83
CA LEU A 14 22.77 -6.86 1.71
C LEU A 14 21.52 -6.92 0.81
N TYR A 15 21.21 -8.13 0.38
CA TYR A 15 19.84 -8.42 -0.02
C TYR A 15 19.00 -8.40 1.25
N ALA A 16 18.31 -7.26 1.50
CA ALA A 16 17.23 -7.20 2.47
C ALA A 16 16.03 -7.96 1.87
N GLN A 17 16.06 -9.27 1.93
CA GLN A 17 15.04 -10.19 1.45
C GLN A 17 14.87 -11.29 2.49
N PHE A 18 13.65 -11.82 2.56
CA PHE A 18 13.39 -13.05 3.29
C PHE A 18 14.30 -14.17 2.75
N ASN A 19 14.89 -14.92 3.65
CA ASN A 19 15.70 -16.10 3.40
C ASN A 19 15.42 -17.16 4.47
N ASP A 20 16.14 -18.27 4.47
CA ASP A 20 15.93 -19.37 5.43
C ASP A 20 16.18 -18.98 6.90
N SER A 21 16.80 -17.83 7.16
CA SER A 21 17.09 -17.31 8.51
C SER A 21 16.32 -16.03 8.84
N VAL A 22 15.76 -15.34 7.84
CA VAL A 22 15.07 -14.05 8.00
C VAL A 22 13.62 -14.22 7.59
N HIS A 23 12.73 -14.24 8.56
CA HIS A 23 11.31 -14.53 8.36
C HIS A 23 10.38 -13.36 8.63
N TYR A 24 10.87 -12.31 9.27
CA TYR A 24 10.05 -11.19 9.71
C TYR A 24 10.48 -9.91 9.03
N TYR A 25 9.52 -9.07 8.74
CA TYR A 25 9.72 -7.75 8.17
C TYR A 25 8.81 -6.75 8.86
N SER A 26 9.36 -5.62 9.25
CA SER A 26 8.59 -4.48 9.77
C SER A 26 8.96 -3.22 9.02
N LYS A 27 7.94 -2.42 8.68
CA LYS A 27 8.07 -1.15 7.96
C LYS A 27 7.19 -0.10 8.61
N TYR A 28 7.75 1.08 8.82
CA TYR A 28 7.00 2.28 9.13
C TYR A 28 7.37 3.37 8.13
N ALA A 29 6.36 3.96 7.49
CA ALA A 29 6.53 5.08 6.57
C ALA A 29 5.66 6.24 7.01
N THR A 30 6.22 7.44 7.02
CA THR A 30 5.48 8.69 7.19
C THR A 30 5.79 9.59 6.01
N THR A 31 4.74 10.02 5.33
CA THR A 31 4.81 10.90 4.16
C THR A 31 3.80 12.02 4.32
N GLY A 32 4.06 13.17 3.73
CA GLY A 32 3.12 14.28 3.81
C GLY A 32 3.43 15.38 2.82
N ILE A 33 2.52 16.34 2.78
CA ILE A 33 2.66 17.59 2.04
C ILE A 33 2.12 18.73 2.88
N ILE A 34 2.80 19.87 2.84
CA ILE A 34 2.35 21.12 3.45
C ILE A 34 2.35 22.18 2.36
N ASN A 35 1.24 22.87 2.20
CA ASN A 35 1.12 24.03 1.34
C ASN A 35 0.60 25.21 2.16
N LYS A 36 1.33 26.33 2.14
CA LYS A 36 0.96 27.57 2.83
C LYS A 36 1.17 28.76 1.92
N THR A 37 0.13 29.49 1.68
CA THR A 37 0.13 30.78 1.00
C THR A 37 -0.42 31.87 1.93
N ASN A 38 -0.51 33.10 1.46
CA ASN A 38 -1.09 34.19 2.26
C ASN A 38 -2.57 33.96 2.59
N GLN A 39 -3.30 33.24 1.72
CA GLN A 39 -4.75 33.04 1.84
C GLN A 39 -5.14 31.59 2.19
N ASN A 40 -4.27 30.62 1.91
CA ASN A 40 -4.59 29.20 2.05
C ASN A 40 -3.50 28.46 2.82
N ARG A 41 -3.95 27.55 3.69
CA ARG A 41 -3.08 26.60 4.37
C ARG A 41 -3.68 25.21 4.27
N SER A 42 -2.91 24.28 3.75
CA SER A 42 -3.29 22.87 3.76
C SER A 42 -2.12 22.00 4.19
N PHE A 43 -2.45 20.88 4.80
CA PHE A 43 -1.49 19.81 5.05
C PHE A 43 -2.20 18.46 4.98
N VAL A 44 -1.46 17.44 4.57
CA VAL A 44 -1.85 16.03 4.64
C VAL A 44 -0.65 15.26 5.18
N LEU A 45 -0.90 14.39 6.15
CA LEU A 45 0.05 13.45 6.71
C LEU A 45 -0.48 12.04 6.51
N ASN A 46 0.34 11.13 5.97
CA ASN A 46 0.01 9.72 5.80
C ASN A 46 1.03 8.86 6.53
N ASN A 47 0.55 8.01 7.42
CA ASN A 47 1.35 7.06 8.19
C ASN A 47 0.96 5.65 7.77
N VAL A 48 1.96 4.81 7.49
CA VAL A 48 1.77 3.42 7.09
C VAL A 48 2.66 2.54 7.96
N PHE A 49 2.05 1.58 8.60
CA PHE A 49 2.74 0.49 9.29
C PHE A 49 2.48 -0.82 8.54
N ALA A 50 3.50 -1.64 8.36
CA ALA A 50 3.38 -2.96 7.79
C ALA A 50 4.25 -3.95 8.57
N PHE A 51 3.71 -5.15 8.77
CA PHE A 51 4.40 -6.26 9.36
C PHE A 51 4.15 -7.51 8.52
N SER A 52 5.21 -8.25 8.22
CA SER A 52 5.12 -9.46 7.42
C SER A 52 5.88 -10.61 8.08
N VAL A 53 5.27 -11.79 7.99
CA VAL A 53 5.92 -13.06 8.31
C VAL A 53 5.97 -13.87 7.03
N ASN A 54 7.17 -14.30 6.63
CA ASN A 54 7.36 -15.03 5.41
C ASN A 54 8.10 -16.34 5.68
N LYS A 55 7.39 -17.45 5.56
CA LYS A 55 7.92 -18.80 5.63
C LYS A 55 7.75 -19.47 4.27
N LYS A 56 8.47 -20.55 4.03
CA LYS A 56 8.56 -21.23 2.73
C LYS A 56 7.22 -21.36 1.99
N GLU A 57 6.17 -21.82 2.67
CA GLU A 57 4.87 -22.10 2.06
C GLU A 57 3.83 -20.97 2.31
N ILE A 58 4.03 -20.16 3.33
CA ILE A 58 3.04 -19.19 3.81
C ILE A 58 3.69 -17.83 4.00
N ALA A 59 3.09 -16.81 3.41
CA ALA A 59 3.40 -15.41 3.72
C ALA A 59 2.16 -14.75 4.33
N LEU A 60 2.35 -14.16 5.50
CA LEU A 60 1.33 -13.37 6.21
C LEU A 60 1.76 -11.90 6.16
N ASN A 61 0.87 -11.01 5.69
CA ASN A 61 1.14 -9.60 5.60
C ASN A 61 0.01 -8.82 6.29
N SER A 62 0.36 -8.04 7.29
CA SER A 62 -0.53 -7.12 7.99
C SER A 62 -0.12 -5.69 7.70
N SER A 63 -1.07 -4.81 7.50
CA SER A 63 -0.82 -3.39 7.31
C SER A 63 -1.91 -2.54 7.96
N ALA A 64 -1.50 -1.34 8.39
CA ALA A 64 -2.41 -0.29 8.83
C ALA A 64 -1.93 1.04 8.25
N SER A 65 -2.85 1.86 7.76
CA SER A 65 -2.55 3.21 7.28
C SER A 65 -3.54 4.20 7.86
N TRP A 66 -3.05 5.38 8.18
CA TRP A 66 -3.85 6.51 8.64
C TRP A 66 -3.40 7.79 7.95
N MET A 67 -4.33 8.38 7.19
CA MET A 67 -4.14 9.65 6.49
C MET A 67 -4.97 10.72 7.19
N TYR A 68 -4.32 11.82 7.58
CA TYR A 68 -4.98 12.95 8.22
C TYR A 68 -4.62 14.24 7.49
N GLY A 69 -5.63 15.07 7.16
CA GLY A 69 -5.41 16.31 6.43
C GLY A 69 -6.43 17.38 6.75
N LYS A 70 -6.00 18.62 6.66
CA LYS A 70 -6.85 19.81 6.80
C LYS A 70 -6.52 20.84 5.73
N GLN A 71 -7.54 21.60 5.34
CA GLN A 71 -7.41 22.80 4.50
C GLN A 71 -8.16 23.95 5.14
N ASN A 72 -7.48 25.07 5.42
CA ASN A 72 -8.03 26.25 6.06
C ASN A 72 -8.81 25.93 7.36
N GLY A 73 -8.26 25.00 8.16
CA GLY A 73 -8.88 24.53 9.40
C GLY A 73 -9.94 23.42 9.22
N SER A 74 -10.52 23.26 8.04
CA SER A 74 -11.52 22.24 7.74
C SER A 74 -10.87 20.89 7.44
N LEU A 75 -11.47 19.80 7.93
CA LEU A 75 -11.01 18.44 7.70
C LEU A 75 -11.19 18.07 6.23
N THR A 76 -10.13 17.55 5.60
CA THR A 76 -10.15 17.02 4.24
C THR A 76 -9.94 15.50 4.21
N ASN A 77 -9.10 14.98 5.09
CA ASN A 77 -8.78 13.57 5.20
C ASN A 77 -8.78 13.14 6.67
N ASN A 78 -9.44 12.04 6.94
CA ASN A 78 -9.32 11.23 8.16
C ASN A 78 -9.64 9.80 7.73
N ASP A 79 -8.66 9.18 7.10
CA ASP A 79 -8.86 7.94 6.37
C ASP A 79 -8.01 6.86 7.03
N PHE A 80 -8.65 5.81 7.48
CA PHE A 80 -8.01 4.65 8.12
C PHE A 80 -8.28 3.39 7.32
N THR A 81 -7.24 2.62 7.07
CA THR A 81 -7.36 1.29 6.45
C THR A 81 -6.45 0.31 7.19
N THR A 82 -6.97 -0.85 7.50
CA THR A 82 -6.16 -1.96 8.02
C THR A 82 -6.53 -3.25 7.30
N GLY A 83 -5.57 -4.14 7.15
CA GLY A 83 -5.78 -5.39 6.45
C GLY A 83 -4.79 -6.48 6.82
N LEU A 84 -5.24 -7.69 6.57
CA LEU A 84 -4.47 -8.91 6.68
C LEU A 84 -4.56 -9.65 5.35
N ASN A 85 -3.42 -10.06 4.81
CA ASN A 85 -3.31 -10.87 3.60
C ASN A 85 -2.49 -12.12 3.89
N VAL A 86 -2.97 -13.26 3.43
CA VAL A 86 -2.28 -14.55 3.49
C VAL A 86 -2.03 -15.01 2.07
N ASP A 87 -0.77 -15.29 1.74
CA ASP A 87 -0.37 -15.89 0.47
C ASP A 87 0.14 -17.33 0.75
N LEU A 88 -0.42 -18.34 0.04
CA LEU A 88 -0.02 -19.73 0.14
C LEU A 88 0.75 -20.15 -1.11
N HIS A 89 1.91 -20.78 -0.94
CA HIS A 89 2.83 -21.24 -2.02
C HIS A 89 3.43 -20.13 -2.89
N LYS A 90 3.30 -18.86 -2.51
CA LYS A 90 3.80 -17.73 -3.31
C LYS A 90 5.30 -17.77 -3.56
N ASN A 91 6.08 -18.26 -2.59
CA ASN A 91 7.53 -18.32 -2.68
C ASN A 91 8.05 -19.58 -3.38
N THR A 92 7.23 -20.61 -3.47
CA THR A 92 7.62 -21.95 -3.98
C THR A 92 7.09 -22.24 -5.37
N ARG A 93 6.02 -21.54 -5.80
CA ARG A 93 5.36 -21.76 -7.09
C ARG A 93 5.09 -20.45 -7.83
N LYS A 94 4.97 -20.54 -9.15
CA LYS A 94 4.52 -19.40 -9.97
C LYS A 94 3.05 -19.06 -9.71
N LEU A 95 2.20 -20.09 -9.61
CA LEU A 95 0.79 -19.97 -9.23
C LEU A 95 0.67 -20.14 -7.72
N TYR A 96 -0.05 -19.23 -7.06
CA TYR A 96 -0.28 -19.26 -5.62
C TYR A 96 -1.72 -18.88 -5.28
N TYR A 97 -2.15 -19.21 -4.07
CA TYR A 97 -3.45 -18.80 -3.54
C TYR A 97 -3.28 -17.64 -2.58
N TRP A 98 -4.27 -16.75 -2.55
CA TRP A 98 -4.28 -15.66 -1.60
C TRP A 98 -5.64 -15.52 -0.93
N GLY A 99 -5.64 -15.02 0.30
CA GLY A 99 -6.83 -14.60 1.04
C GLY A 99 -6.56 -13.25 1.69
N LEU A 100 -7.59 -12.40 1.80
CA LEU A 100 -7.46 -11.12 2.48
C LEU A 100 -8.71 -10.76 3.27
N VAL A 101 -8.49 -9.94 4.31
CA VAL A 101 -9.51 -9.21 5.03
C VAL A 101 -9.06 -7.76 5.16
N ASN A 102 -9.93 -6.81 4.82
CA ASN A 102 -9.70 -5.38 4.92
C ASN A 102 -10.83 -4.68 5.67
N LEU A 103 -10.46 -3.69 6.48
CA LEU A 103 -11.35 -2.72 7.09
C LEU A 103 -10.93 -1.32 6.67
N THR A 104 -11.88 -0.51 6.19
CA THR A 104 -11.64 0.87 5.75
C THR A 104 -12.69 1.81 6.35
N SER A 105 -12.24 2.96 6.84
CA SER A 105 -13.05 4.12 7.13
C SER A 105 -12.38 5.33 6.48
N SER A 106 -13.12 6.13 5.71
CA SER A 106 -12.52 7.23 4.95
C SER A 106 -13.45 8.41 4.87
N TYR A 107 -13.01 9.51 5.46
CA TYR A 107 -13.71 10.80 5.38
C TYR A 107 -13.65 11.34 3.94
N SER A 108 -12.50 11.27 3.29
CA SER A 108 -12.30 11.81 1.93
C SER A 108 -13.14 11.09 0.88
N LEU A 109 -13.40 9.79 1.05
CA LEU A 109 -14.16 8.96 0.14
C LEU A 109 -15.62 8.73 0.59
N ASN A 110 -16.04 9.37 1.69
CA ASN A 110 -17.38 9.21 2.28
C ASN A 110 -17.69 7.74 2.70
N ILE A 111 -16.68 6.99 3.13
CA ILE A 111 -16.84 5.63 3.66
C ILE A 111 -16.89 5.69 5.18
N ARG A 112 -18.03 5.40 5.81
CA ARG A 112 -18.11 5.28 7.27
C ARG A 112 -17.38 4.04 7.76
N HIS A 113 -17.71 2.91 7.18
CA HIS A 113 -17.02 1.64 7.37
C HIS A 113 -17.24 0.74 6.17
N GLN A 114 -16.21 0.05 5.80
CA GLN A 114 -16.20 -0.94 4.73
C GLN A 114 -15.41 -2.14 5.21
N PHE A 115 -16.03 -3.31 5.12
CA PHE A 115 -15.40 -4.60 5.29
C PHE A 115 -15.29 -5.27 3.92
N GLN A 116 -14.13 -5.81 3.61
CA GLN A 116 -13.90 -6.66 2.45
C GLN A 116 -13.19 -7.92 2.90
N GLY A 117 -13.67 -9.09 2.47
CA GLY A 117 -13.03 -10.38 2.76
C GLY A 117 -13.19 -11.33 1.58
N GLY A 118 -12.14 -12.06 1.26
CA GLY A 118 -12.21 -13.03 0.17
C GLY A 118 -10.84 -13.60 -0.20
N GLY A 119 -10.77 -14.18 -1.41
CA GLY A 119 -9.57 -14.84 -1.87
C GLY A 119 -9.57 -15.11 -3.36
N GLY A 120 -8.47 -15.65 -3.84
CA GLY A 120 -8.29 -15.94 -5.26
C GLY A 120 -6.93 -16.56 -5.54
N ILE A 121 -6.51 -16.39 -6.78
CA ILE A 121 -5.26 -16.92 -7.31
C ILE A 121 -4.34 -15.77 -7.74
N GLY A 122 -3.05 -16.01 -7.67
CA GLY A 122 -2.05 -15.07 -8.16
C GLY A 122 -0.98 -15.78 -8.97
N TYR A 123 -0.38 -15.04 -9.89
CA TYR A 123 0.68 -15.52 -10.75
C TYR A 123 1.90 -14.61 -10.69
N ASN A 124 3.05 -15.20 -10.38
CA ASN A 124 4.35 -14.54 -10.36
C ASN A 124 4.92 -14.51 -11.78
N PHE A 125 4.70 -13.41 -12.53
CA PHE A 125 5.25 -13.26 -13.89
C PHE A 125 6.78 -13.15 -13.86
N VAL A 126 7.29 -12.33 -12.94
CA VAL A 126 8.72 -12.17 -12.69
C VAL A 126 8.92 -12.22 -11.18
N ASN A 127 9.84 -13.08 -10.76
CA ASN A 127 10.26 -13.20 -9.35
C ASN A 127 11.77 -13.34 -9.31
N LYS A 128 12.47 -12.20 -9.35
CA LYS A 128 13.92 -12.09 -9.26
C LYS A 128 14.30 -11.18 -8.08
N PRO A 129 15.52 -11.27 -7.55
CA PRO A 129 15.91 -10.45 -6.39
C PRO A 129 15.68 -8.94 -6.54
N ASN A 130 15.81 -8.41 -7.76
CA ASN A 130 15.69 -6.99 -8.06
C ASN A 130 14.40 -6.61 -8.82
N ILE A 131 13.61 -7.61 -9.27
CA ILE A 131 12.37 -7.36 -10.03
C ILE A 131 11.31 -8.35 -9.59
N GLU A 132 10.16 -7.86 -9.15
CA GLU A 132 8.97 -8.65 -8.90
C GLU A 132 7.80 -8.05 -9.68
N VAL A 133 7.06 -8.88 -10.42
CA VAL A 133 5.81 -8.52 -11.08
C VAL A 133 4.81 -9.64 -10.83
N VAL A 134 3.72 -9.31 -10.18
CA VAL A 134 2.68 -10.24 -9.78
C VAL A 134 1.33 -9.72 -10.22
N VAL A 135 0.55 -10.56 -10.85
CA VAL A 135 -0.88 -10.31 -11.12
C VAL A 135 -1.69 -11.31 -10.31
N SER A 136 -2.74 -10.85 -9.69
CA SER A 136 -3.68 -11.74 -8.99
C SER A 136 -5.11 -11.30 -9.22
N ASP A 137 -6.00 -12.28 -9.22
CA ASP A 137 -7.43 -12.08 -9.40
C ASP A 137 -8.21 -12.97 -8.42
N GLY A 138 -9.42 -12.54 -8.07
CA GLY A 138 -10.27 -13.28 -7.15
C GLY A 138 -11.56 -12.57 -6.79
N LEU A 139 -12.27 -13.11 -5.82
CA LEU A 139 -13.58 -12.62 -5.39
C LEU A 139 -13.50 -12.08 -3.97
N LEU A 140 -14.13 -10.93 -3.76
CA LEU A 140 -14.29 -10.29 -2.46
C LEU A 140 -15.79 -10.13 -2.16
N TYR A 141 -16.19 -10.57 -1.00
CA TYR A 141 -17.43 -10.10 -0.37
C TYR A 141 -17.16 -8.74 0.26
N GLU A 142 -18.03 -7.78 0.01
CA GLU A 142 -17.99 -6.45 0.58
C GLU A 142 -19.28 -6.11 1.30
N ARG A 143 -19.14 -5.56 2.52
CA ARG A 143 -20.22 -4.90 3.27
C ARG A 143 -19.78 -3.50 3.62
N SER A 144 -20.56 -2.51 3.17
CA SER A 144 -20.17 -1.09 3.31
C SER A 144 -21.32 -0.23 3.79
N SER A 145 -20.97 0.83 4.52
CA SER A 145 -21.82 1.95 4.87
C SER A 145 -21.19 3.23 4.33
N LEU A 146 -21.84 3.86 3.38
CA LEU A 146 -21.37 5.08 2.73
C LEU A 146 -22.20 6.28 3.20
N LYS A 147 -21.56 7.43 3.29
CA LYS A 147 -22.23 8.71 3.52
C LYS A 147 -22.54 9.34 2.16
N ILE A 148 -23.80 9.35 1.75
CA ILE A 148 -24.23 9.92 0.47
C ILE A 148 -24.37 11.44 0.59
N ASP A 149 -25.01 11.90 1.67
CA ASP A 149 -25.13 13.32 2.02
C ASP A 149 -24.96 13.53 3.54
N SER A 150 -25.30 14.72 4.04
CA SER A 150 -25.12 15.06 5.48
C SER A 150 -26.01 14.23 6.41
N VAL A 151 -27.11 13.65 5.92
CA VAL A 151 -28.13 12.96 6.70
C VAL A 151 -28.23 11.49 6.32
N THR A 152 -28.07 11.17 5.03
CA THR A 152 -28.36 9.85 4.46
C THR A 152 -27.13 8.96 4.39
N ASN A 153 -27.27 7.74 4.90
CA ASN A 153 -26.26 6.69 4.75
C ASN A 153 -26.83 5.55 3.87
N GLU A 154 -26.03 5.08 2.93
CA GLU A 154 -26.34 3.90 2.14
C GLU A 154 -25.59 2.70 2.72
N ASN A 155 -26.33 1.67 3.13
CA ASN A 155 -25.78 0.38 3.53
C ASN A 155 -25.99 -0.62 2.40
N TYR A 156 -24.93 -1.28 1.95
CA TYR A 156 -25.03 -2.27 0.89
C TYR A 156 -24.04 -3.43 1.10
N GLN A 157 -24.32 -4.49 0.36
CA GLN A 157 -23.47 -5.67 0.25
C GLN A 157 -23.31 -6.00 -1.23
N THR A 158 -22.14 -6.46 -1.61
CA THR A 158 -21.86 -6.87 -2.99
C THR A 158 -20.73 -7.90 -3.04
N ILE A 159 -20.62 -8.58 -4.17
CA ILE A 159 -19.45 -9.39 -4.53
C ILE A 159 -18.68 -8.62 -5.59
N ARG A 160 -17.38 -8.44 -5.37
CA ARG A 160 -16.48 -7.78 -6.31
C ARG A 160 -15.50 -8.77 -6.92
N ASN A 161 -15.20 -8.62 -8.18
CA ASN A 161 -13.95 -9.12 -8.72
C ASN A 161 -12.81 -8.24 -8.20
N SER A 162 -11.64 -8.80 -7.94
CA SER A 162 -10.48 -8.06 -7.43
C SER A 162 -9.25 -8.38 -8.24
N LEU A 163 -9.08 -7.65 -9.34
CA LEU A 163 -7.85 -7.67 -10.12
C LEU A 163 -6.80 -6.80 -9.43
N ARG A 164 -5.63 -7.39 -9.18
CA ARG A 164 -4.49 -6.72 -8.54
C ARG A 164 -3.23 -6.89 -9.37
N LEU A 165 -2.53 -5.79 -9.63
CA LEU A 165 -1.17 -5.74 -10.14
C LEU A 165 -0.24 -5.26 -9.03
N ARG A 166 0.81 -6.01 -8.73
CA ARG A 166 1.90 -5.59 -7.85
C ARG A 166 3.22 -5.64 -8.63
N HIS A 167 4.02 -4.60 -8.48
CA HIS A 167 5.36 -4.56 -9.02
C HIS A 167 6.36 -4.03 -8.00
N ARG A 168 7.61 -4.45 -8.11
CA ARG A 168 8.74 -3.92 -7.38
C ARG A 168 10.00 -4.04 -8.23
N TRP A 169 10.72 -2.93 -8.35
CA TRP A 169 12.01 -2.87 -9.02
C TRP A 169 13.04 -2.23 -8.10
N VAL A 170 14.20 -2.88 -7.97
CA VAL A 170 15.34 -2.39 -7.19
C VAL A 170 16.48 -2.08 -8.15
N ILE A 171 16.87 -0.82 -8.23
CA ILE A 171 17.90 -0.32 -9.13
C ILE A 171 19.15 -0.02 -8.30
N ASN A 172 20.26 -0.67 -8.63
CA ASN A 172 21.56 -0.51 -7.99
C ASN A 172 21.54 -0.62 -6.45
N ASN A 173 20.55 -1.31 -5.88
CA ASN A 173 20.32 -1.41 -4.42
C ASN A 173 20.12 -0.07 -3.70
N ILE A 174 19.88 1.01 -4.44
CA ILE A 174 19.71 2.37 -3.94
C ILE A 174 18.27 2.84 -4.14
N ILE A 175 17.71 2.65 -5.33
CA ILE A 175 16.37 3.09 -5.68
C ILE A 175 15.44 1.88 -5.70
N THR A 176 14.32 1.98 -5.00
CA THR A 176 13.23 1.01 -5.08
C THR A 176 12.01 1.73 -5.65
N TRP A 177 11.45 1.20 -6.73
CA TRP A 177 10.14 1.56 -7.23
C TRP A 177 9.20 0.39 -6.99
N ASP A 178 8.20 0.59 -6.16
CA ASP A 178 7.17 -0.40 -5.87
C ASP A 178 5.77 0.17 -6.05
N GLY A 179 4.84 -0.69 -6.38
CA GLY A 179 3.44 -0.28 -6.50
C GLY A 179 2.46 -1.44 -6.38
N MET A 180 1.24 -1.05 -6.02
CA MET A 180 0.11 -1.96 -5.90
C MET A 180 -1.14 -1.26 -6.43
N HIS A 181 -1.78 -1.89 -7.41
CA HIS A 181 -2.92 -1.35 -8.12
C HIS A 181 -4.07 -2.34 -8.09
N PHE A 182 -5.25 -1.87 -7.71
CA PHE A 182 -6.47 -2.67 -7.66
C PHE A 182 -7.54 -2.06 -8.55
N TRP A 183 -8.24 -2.93 -9.27
CA TRP A 183 -9.50 -2.65 -9.91
C TRP A 183 -10.55 -3.64 -9.42
N GLN A 184 -11.60 -3.13 -8.79
CA GLN A 184 -12.58 -3.95 -8.06
C GLN A 184 -14.02 -3.59 -8.49
N PRO A 185 -14.47 -4.02 -9.70
CA PRO A 185 -15.86 -3.86 -10.11
C PRO A 185 -16.77 -4.80 -9.31
N SER A 186 -17.97 -4.34 -9.04
CA SER A 186 -19.05 -5.19 -8.51
C SER A 186 -19.56 -6.14 -9.60
N LEU A 187 -19.73 -7.41 -9.28
CA LEU A 187 -20.32 -8.39 -10.19
C LEU A 187 -21.83 -8.21 -10.33
N LEU A 188 -22.46 -7.51 -9.37
CA LEU A 188 -23.91 -7.25 -9.40
C LEU A 188 -24.24 -5.96 -10.15
N LYS A 189 -23.31 -5.00 -10.22
CA LYS A 189 -23.51 -3.69 -10.83
C LYS A 189 -22.19 -3.17 -11.37
N PHE A 190 -21.92 -3.26 -12.67
CA PHE A 190 -20.62 -2.97 -13.27
C PHE A 190 -20.18 -1.51 -13.20
N ASP A 191 -21.11 -0.55 -13.11
CA ASP A 191 -20.82 0.86 -12.88
C ASP A 191 -20.40 1.17 -11.41
N ASP A 192 -20.58 0.20 -10.50
CA ASP A 192 -20.06 0.25 -9.14
C ASP A 192 -18.66 -0.39 -9.10
N TYR A 193 -17.63 0.44 -9.13
CA TYR A 193 -16.24 -0.01 -9.06
C TYR A 193 -15.43 0.80 -8.06
N ILE A 194 -14.37 0.17 -7.57
CA ILE A 194 -13.35 0.79 -6.73
C ILE A 194 -12.00 0.67 -7.45
N ILE A 195 -11.26 1.78 -7.52
CA ILE A 195 -9.86 1.80 -7.94
C ILE A 195 -9.03 2.22 -6.73
N ARG A 196 -7.97 1.47 -6.45
CA ARG A 196 -6.94 1.83 -5.48
C ARG A 196 -5.58 1.63 -6.12
N SER A 197 -4.76 2.66 -6.10
CA SER A 197 -3.45 2.65 -6.72
C SER A 197 -2.46 3.36 -5.81
N THR A 198 -1.35 2.71 -5.52
CA THR A 198 -0.23 3.32 -4.80
C THR A 198 1.05 2.98 -5.55
N SER A 199 1.86 4.00 -5.82
CA SER A 199 3.21 3.86 -6.36
C SER A 199 4.19 4.62 -5.47
N ASN A 200 5.27 3.96 -5.08
CA ASN A 200 6.31 4.54 -4.24
C ASN A 200 7.65 4.51 -4.96
N ILE A 201 8.40 5.59 -4.85
CA ILE A 201 9.81 5.65 -5.22
C ILE A 201 10.59 5.96 -3.95
N SER A 202 11.45 5.04 -3.55
CA SER A 202 12.26 5.16 -2.34
C SER A 202 13.74 5.21 -2.69
N ILE A 203 14.47 6.18 -2.13
CA ILE A 203 15.91 6.32 -2.25
C ILE A 203 16.52 5.94 -0.89
N ARG A 204 17.35 4.90 -0.86
CA ARG A 204 17.99 4.41 0.35
C ARG A 204 19.06 5.37 0.84
N LEU A 205 18.91 5.88 2.05
CA LEU A 205 19.87 6.75 2.76
C LEU A 205 20.79 5.94 3.68
N LYS A 206 20.21 4.94 4.36
CA LYS A 206 20.89 3.97 5.22
C LYS A 206 20.26 2.59 5.06
N LYS A 207 20.83 1.55 5.67
CA LYS A 207 20.32 0.17 5.61
C LYS A 207 18.83 0.07 6.04
N TRP A 208 18.43 0.90 6.98
CA TRP A 208 17.10 0.89 7.60
C TRP A 208 16.26 2.13 7.28
N LEU A 209 16.81 3.12 6.55
CA LEU A 209 16.17 4.42 6.31
C LEU A 209 16.19 4.78 4.84
N SER A 210 15.05 5.17 4.31
CA SER A 210 14.88 5.66 2.94
C SER A 210 14.09 6.98 2.92
N PHE A 211 14.40 7.85 1.95
CA PHE A 211 13.51 8.92 1.53
C PHE A 211 12.51 8.34 0.53
N THR A 212 11.21 8.62 0.72
CA THR A 212 10.14 8.03 -0.10
C THR A 212 9.24 9.11 -0.66
N SER A 213 8.98 9.04 -1.97
CA SER A 213 7.88 9.72 -2.64
C SER A 213 6.76 8.72 -2.88
N SER A 214 5.53 9.08 -2.54
CA SER A 214 4.35 8.21 -2.66
C SER A 214 3.25 8.92 -3.47
N LEU A 215 2.80 8.28 -4.54
CA LEU A 215 1.62 8.68 -5.31
C LEU A 215 0.49 7.70 -5.00
N THR A 216 -0.59 8.21 -4.42
CA THR A 216 -1.77 7.42 -4.06
C THR A 216 -2.98 7.96 -4.82
N TYR A 217 -3.72 7.08 -5.48
CA TYR A 217 -5.00 7.38 -6.13
C TYR A 217 -6.06 6.39 -5.66
N ASN A 218 -7.18 6.92 -5.19
CA ASN A 218 -8.34 6.12 -4.79
C ASN A 218 -9.60 6.72 -5.43
N LYS A 219 -10.48 5.86 -5.93
CA LYS A 219 -11.79 6.23 -6.46
C LYS A 219 -12.85 5.22 -6.02
N VAL A 220 -13.99 5.74 -5.57
CA VAL A 220 -15.21 4.98 -5.25
C VAL A 220 -16.33 5.52 -6.11
N SER A 221 -16.73 4.79 -7.15
CA SER A 221 -17.74 5.25 -8.12
C SER A 221 -19.09 5.53 -7.46
N ARG A 222 -19.48 4.72 -6.48
CA ARG A 222 -20.78 4.82 -5.78
C ARG A 222 -20.96 6.14 -5.01
N THR A 223 -19.89 6.69 -4.43
CA THR A 223 -19.90 8.03 -3.79
C THR A 223 -19.47 9.14 -4.75
N ASN A 224 -19.07 8.81 -5.96
CA ASN A 224 -18.45 9.72 -6.92
C ASN A 224 -17.29 10.53 -6.32
N ARG A 225 -16.54 9.91 -5.40
CA ARG A 225 -15.40 10.52 -4.72
C ARG A 225 -14.10 9.91 -5.22
N GLU A 226 -13.12 10.79 -5.37
CA GLU A 226 -11.74 10.39 -5.70
C GLU A 226 -10.74 11.21 -4.88
N ASN A 227 -9.57 10.65 -4.68
CA ASN A 227 -8.47 11.25 -3.95
C ASN A 227 -7.17 10.93 -4.68
N LEU A 228 -6.45 11.96 -5.11
CA LEU A 228 -5.09 11.86 -5.66
C LEU A 228 -4.14 12.63 -4.77
N LEU A 229 -3.13 11.95 -4.24
CA LEU A 229 -2.14 12.54 -3.35
C LEU A 229 -0.72 12.15 -3.78
N LEU A 230 0.11 13.15 -4.05
CA LEU A 230 1.56 12.99 -4.14
C LEU A 230 2.17 13.52 -2.84
N SER A 231 2.91 12.68 -2.14
CA SER A 231 3.49 13.02 -0.84
C SER A 231 4.95 12.56 -0.74
N PHE A 232 5.70 13.18 0.16
CA PHE A 232 7.11 12.93 0.38
C PHE A 232 7.37 12.69 1.86
N GLY A 233 8.33 11.83 2.19
CA GLY A 233 8.64 11.54 3.59
C GLY A 233 9.74 10.51 3.75
N ILE A 234 9.75 9.86 4.90
CA ILE A 234 10.74 8.86 5.27
C ILE A 234 10.10 7.50 5.52
N THR A 235 10.86 6.46 5.21
CA THR A 235 10.50 5.07 5.49
C THR A 235 11.61 4.43 6.31
N ALA A 236 11.26 3.86 7.45
CA ALA A 236 12.13 2.99 8.25
C ALA A 236 11.67 1.53 8.07
N GLU A 237 12.62 0.65 7.80
CA GLU A 237 12.33 -0.78 7.61
C GLU A 237 13.42 -1.66 8.19
N THR A 238 13.04 -2.83 8.68
CA THR A 238 13.97 -3.84 9.20
C THR A 238 13.49 -5.25 8.88
N TYR A 239 14.44 -6.14 8.66
CA TYR A 239 14.23 -7.58 8.48
C TYR A 239 14.92 -8.32 9.62
N PHE A 240 14.29 -9.34 10.21
CA PHE A 240 14.81 -10.11 11.34
C PHE A 240 14.19 -11.53 11.43
#